data_69de9d4328a41d8da5498433269cc658
#
_entry.id   69de9d4328a41d8da5498433269cc658
#
_cell.length_a   1.000
_cell.length_b   1.000
_cell.length_c   1.000
_cell.angle_alpha   90.00
_cell.angle_beta   90.00
_cell.angle_gamma   90.00
#
_symmetry.space_group_name_H-M   'P 1'
#
loop_
_entity.id
_entity.type
_entity.pdbx_description
1 polymer ?
#
loop_
_entity_poly.entity_id
_entity_poly.type
_entity_poly.pdbx_seq_one_letter_code
_entity_poly.pdbx_strand_id
1 'polypeptide(L)'
;MKENIKPATGRLGVLVVGVGGAVSTTMITGTLAARKGLAKPIGSITQMATIRMENNDEKLIKDVVPLADLNDIVFGGWDIFPDNAYEAAMYAEVLKEKDLNLVKEELQAIKPMPAAFDHNFAKRLNGTYIKQAATRWEMMEQLREDIRNFKAANNCERIAVLWAASTEIYVPLCKEHESLAALEEAMKANNTEVISPSMCYAYAAIAEGAPFIMGAPNLCVDTPAMWEFSKKMNVPISGKDFKSGQTLMKTVLAPMFKTRMLGVSGWFSTNILGNRDGEVLDQPENFKTKEVSKLSVIDNIFEPEKYLD
;
A
#
# COMPACT_ATOMS: atom_id res chain seq x y z
N MET A 1 21.17 7.75 -22.56
CA MET A 1 20.97 6.44 -23.21
C MET A 1 19.59 5.97 -22.81
N LYS A 2 18.67 5.80 -23.77
CA LYS A 2 17.40 5.12 -23.48
C LYS A 2 17.74 3.64 -23.30
N GLU A 3 17.86 3.16 -22.08
CA GLU A 3 17.90 1.72 -21.84
C GLU A 3 16.62 1.14 -22.43
N ASN A 4 16.74 0.12 -23.24
CA ASN A 4 15.61 -0.62 -23.79
C ASN A 4 14.96 -1.39 -22.63
N ILE A 5 14.02 -0.74 -21.92
CA ILE A 5 13.22 -1.38 -20.90
C ILE A 5 12.35 -2.43 -21.61
N LYS A 6 12.64 -3.69 -21.35
CA LYS A 6 11.85 -4.79 -21.91
C LYS A 6 10.53 -4.92 -21.17
N PRO A 7 9.43 -5.26 -21.85
CA PRO A 7 8.19 -5.62 -21.19
C PRO A 7 8.44 -6.70 -20.15
N ALA A 8 7.83 -6.56 -19.01
CA ALA A 8 7.86 -7.59 -18.00
C ALA A 8 6.95 -8.74 -18.48
N THR A 9 7.51 -9.92 -18.58
CA THR A 9 6.77 -11.15 -18.95
C THR A 9 6.27 -11.88 -17.71
N GLY A 10 5.32 -12.79 -17.89
CA GLY A 10 4.80 -13.66 -16.86
C GLY A 10 3.90 -12.99 -15.84
N ARG A 11 3.40 -13.79 -14.91
CA ARG A 11 2.43 -13.35 -13.92
C ARG A 11 3.04 -12.45 -12.86
N LEU A 12 2.30 -11.40 -12.50
CA LEU A 12 2.58 -10.54 -11.35
C LEU A 12 1.65 -10.89 -10.21
N GLY A 13 2.18 -11.41 -9.11
CA GLY A 13 1.43 -11.55 -7.87
C GLY A 13 1.34 -10.19 -7.15
N VAL A 14 0.12 -9.77 -6.83
CA VAL A 14 -0.14 -8.59 -6.01
C VAL A 14 -0.68 -9.07 -4.68
N LEU A 15 0.17 -9.06 -3.66
CA LEU A 15 -0.16 -9.43 -2.30
C LEU A 15 -0.59 -8.19 -1.52
N VAL A 16 -1.84 -8.18 -1.07
CA VAL A 16 -2.43 -7.03 -0.38
C VAL A 16 -2.55 -7.33 1.11
N VAL A 17 -1.95 -6.49 1.93
CA VAL A 17 -2.20 -6.48 3.38
C VAL A 17 -3.52 -5.75 3.61
N GLY A 18 -4.50 -6.43 4.20
CA GLY A 18 -5.89 -5.97 4.24
C GLY A 18 -6.63 -6.29 2.93
N VAL A 19 -6.46 -7.51 2.42
CA VAL A 19 -7.07 -7.94 1.14
C VAL A 19 -8.60 -7.93 1.17
N GLY A 20 -9.21 -8.12 2.34
CA GLY A 20 -10.64 -7.98 2.57
C GLY A 20 -11.12 -6.55 2.83
N GLY A 21 -10.21 -5.56 2.86
CA GLY A 21 -10.57 -4.15 3.05
C GLY A 21 -11.38 -3.57 1.89
N ALA A 22 -12.15 -2.51 2.16
CA ALA A 22 -13.02 -1.84 1.19
C ALA A 22 -12.26 -1.36 -0.06
N VAL A 23 -11.07 -0.80 0.12
CA VAL A 23 -10.21 -0.34 -1.00
C VAL A 23 -9.74 -1.53 -1.83
N SER A 24 -9.25 -2.58 -1.16
CA SER A 24 -8.71 -3.78 -1.80
C SER A 24 -9.77 -4.51 -2.62
N THR A 25 -10.92 -4.79 -2.02
CA THR A 25 -12.02 -5.50 -2.67
C THR A 25 -12.60 -4.71 -3.85
N THR A 26 -12.67 -3.37 -3.74
CA THR A 26 -13.10 -2.49 -4.82
C THR A 26 -12.11 -2.53 -6.00
N MET A 27 -10.80 -2.41 -5.72
CA MET A 27 -9.74 -2.48 -6.73
C MET A 27 -9.73 -3.84 -7.44
N ILE A 28 -9.82 -4.93 -6.68
CA ILE A 28 -9.82 -6.30 -7.22
C ILE A 28 -11.05 -6.51 -8.09
N THR A 29 -12.25 -6.17 -7.61
CA THR A 29 -13.50 -6.30 -8.36
C THR A 29 -13.45 -5.52 -9.67
N GLY A 30 -12.99 -4.25 -9.63
CA GLY A 30 -12.85 -3.42 -10.82
C GLY A 30 -11.87 -4.00 -11.83
N THR A 31 -10.75 -4.55 -11.38
CA THR A 31 -9.76 -5.22 -12.26
C THR A 31 -10.34 -6.46 -12.90
N LEU A 32 -11.02 -7.32 -12.15
CA LEU A 32 -11.66 -8.53 -12.66
C LEU A 32 -12.78 -8.21 -13.67
N ALA A 33 -13.59 -7.20 -13.38
CA ALA A 33 -14.62 -6.73 -14.31
C ALA A 33 -14.02 -6.18 -15.61
N ALA A 34 -12.90 -5.46 -15.52
CA ALA A 34 -12.18 -4.96 -16.70
C ALA A 34 -11.62 -6.09 -17.56
N ARG A 35 -11.06 -7.15 -16.95
CA ARG A 35 -10.59 -8.35 -17.66
C ARG A 35 -11.70 -9.02 -18.46
N LYS A 36 -12.90 -9.08 -17.91
CA LYS A 36 -14.07 -9.66 -18.57
C LYS A 36 -14.72 -8.72 -19.60
N GLY A 37 -14.19 -7.51 -19.78
CA GLY A 37 -14.79 -6.49 -20.66
C GLY A 37 -16.13 -5.92 -20.15
N LEU A 38 -16.46 -6.17 -18.88
CA LEU A 38 -17.71 -5.73 -18.24
C LEU A 38 -17.62 -4.27 -17.74
N ALA A 39 -16.39 -3.78 -17.56
CA ALA A 39 -16.11 -2.40 -17.16
C ALA A 39 -14.86 -1.89 -17.85
N LYS A 40 -14.73 -0.56 -17.95
CA LYS A 40 -13.48 0.10 -18.37
C LYS A 40 -12.68 0.47 -17.12
N PRO A 41 -11.33 0.35 -17.13
CA PRO A 41 -10.48 0.75 -16.01
C PRO A 41 -10.32 2.28 -15.93
N ILE A 42 -11.42 3.02 -15.86
CA ILE A 42 -11.49 4.49 -15.97
C ILE A 42 -10.63 5.20 -14.90
N GLY A 43 -10.54 4.61 -13.70
CA GLY A 43 -9.71 5.14 -12.61
C GLY A 43 -8.21 4.98 -12.80
N SER A 44 -7.76 4.24 -13.84
CA SER A 44 -6.35 3.99 -14.09
C SER A 44 -5.82 4.83 -15.24
N ILE A 45 -5.04 5.87 -14.89
CA ILE A 45 -4.36 6.72 -15.89
C ILE A 45 -3.48 5.88 -16.82
N THR A 46 -2.73 4.93 -16.29
CA THR A 46 -1.82 4.09 -17.08
C THR A 46 -2.54 3.18 -18.07
N GLN A 47 -3.81 2.87 -17.84
CA GLN A 47 -4.64 2.05 -18.73
C GLN A 47 -5.42 2.89 -19.76
N MET A 48 -5.78 4.13 -19.41
CA MET A 48 -6.77 4.91 -20.15
C MET A 48 -6.21 6.18 -20.80
N ALA A 49 -5.17 6.77 -20.22
CA ALA A 49 -4.62 8.01 -20.75
C ALA A 49 -3.62 7.77 -21.91
N THR A 50 -3.44 8.80 -22.71
CA THR A 50 -2.50 8.82 -23.82
C THR A 50 -1.23 9.58 -23.47
N ILE A 51 -0.17 9.29 -24.19
CA ILE A 51 1.09 10.04 -24.20
C ILE A 51 1.40 10.47 -25.63
N ARG A 52 1.80 11.73 -25.79
CA ARG A 52 2.20 12.25 -27.10
C ARG A 52 3.62 11.79 -27.43
N MET A 53 3.77 11.19 -28.60
CA MET A 53 5.03 10.73 -29.14
C MET A 53 5.78 11.85 -29.90
N GLU A 54 7.04 11.64 -30.22
CA GLU A 54 7.87 12.62 -30.94
C GLU A 54 7.28 13.03 -32.30
N ASN A 55 6.55 12.16 -32.97
CA ASN A 55 5.85 12.40 -34.24
C ASN A 55 4.46 13.06 -34.06
N ASN A 56 4.12 13.54 -32.89
CA ASN A 56 2.82 14.06 -32.48
C ASN A 56 1.66 13.05 -32.47
N ASP A 57 1.90 11.77 -32.71
CA ASP A 57 0.89 10.74 -32.52
C ASP A 57 0.58 10.56 -31.01
N GLU A 58 -0.66 10.24 -30.70
CA GLU A 58 -1.06 9.87 -29.34
C GLU A 58 -1.20 8.36 -29.23
N LYS A 59 -0.56 7.77 -28.22
CA LYS A 59 -0.66 6.34 -27.91
C LYS A 59 -1.08 6.16 -26.46
N LEU A 60 -1.78 5.08 -26.16
CA LEU A 60 -2.08 4.74 -24.78
C LEU A 60 -0.78 4.50 -24.00
N ILE A 61 -0.73 4.96 -22.75
CA ILE A 61 0.44 4.78 -21.89
C ILE A 61 0.80 3.30 -21.79
N LYS A 62 -0.18 2.41 -21.62
CA LYS A 62 0.02 0.96 -21.52
C LYS A 62 0.69 0.32 -22.77
N ASP A 63 0.55 0.96 -23.95
CA ASP A 63 1.13 0.46 -25.19
C ASP A 63 2.58 0.95 -25.39
N VAL A 64 3.03 1.92 -24.59
CA VAL A 64 4.36 2.53 -24.68
C VAL A 64 5.23 2.16 -23.48
N VAL A 65 4.65 2.10 -22.30
CA VAL A 65 5.33 1.74 -21.05
C VAL A 65 5.14 0.24 -20.79
N PRO A 66 6.20 -0.50 -20.47
CA PRO A 66 6.14 -1.95 -20.24
C PRO A 66 5.46 -2.28 -18.90
N LEU A 67 4.15 -2.11 -18.83
CA LEU A 67 3.32 -2.47 -17.68
C LEU A 67 2.94 -3.95 -17.72
N ALA A 68 2.61 -4.52 -16.56
CA ALA A 68 1.98 -5.83 -16.50
C ALA A 68 0.58 -5.74 -17.13
N ASP A 69 0.22 -6.73 -17.96
CA ASP A 69 -1.15 -6.86 -18.44
C ASP A 69 -2.10 -7.15 -17.27
N LEU A 70 -3.30 -6.59 -17.32
CA LEU A 70 -4.29 -6.84 -16.27
C LEU A 70 -4.62 -8.33 -16.13
N ASN A 71 -4.57 -9.12 -17.21
CA ASN A 71 -4.82 -10.56 -17.19
C ASN A 71 -3.68 -11.34 -16.51
N ASP A 72 -2.50 -10.80 -16.42
CA ASP A 72 -1.33 -11.43 -15.80
C ASP A 72 -1.21 -11.14 -14.29
N ILE A 73 -2.09 -10.31 -13.73
CA ILE A 73 -2.08 -10.01 -12.30
C ILE A 73 -2.80 -11.12 -11.53
N VAL A 74 -2.20 -11.64 -10.49
CA VAL A 74 -2.82 -12.59 -9.55
C VAL A 74 -2.93 -11.92 -8.19
N PHE A 75 -4.14 -11.84 -7.65
CA PHE A 75 -4.38 -11.23 -6.34
C PHE A 75 -4.37 -12.28 -5.22
N GLY A 76 -3.81 -11.88 -4.09
CA GLY A 76 -3.86 -12.57 -2.82
C GLY A 76 -3.48 -11.61 -1.71
N GLY A 77 -3.28 -12.11 -0.50
CA GLY A 77 -2.85 -11.25 0.59
C GLY A 77 -3.24 -11.77 1.96
N TRP A 78 -3.16 -10.90 2.94
CA TRP A 78 -3.42 -11.20 4.34
C TRP A 78 -4.57 -10.35 4.86
N ASP A 79 -5.34 -10.92 5.77
CA ASP A 79 -6.34 -10.18 6.53
C ASP A 79 -6.47 -10.75 7.94
N ILE A 80 -6.95 -9.93 8.86
CA ILE A 80 -7.26 -10.32 10.24
C ILE A 80 -8.63 -11.02 10.37
N PHE A 81 -9.40 -11.07 9.28
CA PHE A 81 -10.65 -11.79 9.13
C PHE A 81 -10.52 -12.87 8.05
N PRO A 82 -11.13 -14.06 8.25
CA PRO A 82 -10.98 -15.18 7.32
C PRO A 82 -11.87 -15.11 6.06
N ASP A 83 -12.71 -14.09 5.96
CA ASP A 83 -13.67 -13.92 4.87
C ASP A 83 -12.96 -13.86 3.51
N ASN A 84 -13.49 -14.56 2.50
CA ASN A 84 -13.00 -14.40 1.14
C ASN A 84 -13.33 -13.01 0.57
N ALA A 85 -12.71 -12.63 -0.55
CA ALA A 85 -12.86 -11.28 -1.09
C ALA A 85 -14.32 -10.93 -1.47
N TYR A 86 -15.17 -11.90 -1.80
CA TYR A 86 -16.59 -11.66 -2.07
C TYR A 86 -17.36 -11.34 -0.79
N GLU A 87 -17.21 -12.15 0.25
CA GLU A 87 -17.85 -11.94 1.56
C GLU A 87 -17.41 -10.61 2.17
N ALA A 88 -16.11 -10.32 2.13
CA ALA A 88 -15.55 -9.07 2.60
C ALA A 88 -16.08 -7.85 1.82
N ALA A 89 -16.22 -7.96 0.49
CA ALA A 89 -16.79 -6.91 -0.33
C ALA A 89 -18.27 -6.66 -0.04
N MET A 90 -19.04 -7.73 0.19
CA MET A 90 -20.44 -7.64 0.61
C MET A 90 -20.57 -6.95 1.97
N TYR A 91 -19.70 -7.29 2.93
CA TYR A 91 -19.68 -6.65 4.25
C TYR A 91 -19.30 -5.16 4.18
N ALA A 92 -18.38 -4.78 3.29
CA ALA A 92 -17.94 -3.40 3.14
C ALA A 92 -19.00 -2.45 2.54
N GLU A 93 -19.99 -2.98 1.83
CA GLU A 93 -21.13 -2.24 1.22
C GLU A 93 -20.70 -1.06 0.31
N VAL A 94 -19.48 -1.07 -0.22
CA VAL A 94 -18.99 -0.04 -1.16
C VAL A 94 -19.51 -0.29 -2.57
N LEU A 95 -19.48 -1.54 -3.00
CA LEU A 95 -20.01 -1.97 -4.29
C LEU A 95 -21.39 -2.63 -4.11
N LYS A 96 -22.25 -2.45 -5.09
CA LYS A 96 -23.56 -3.10 -5.07
C LYS A 96 -23.40 -4.59 -5.37
N GLU A 97 -24.23 -5.42 -4.74
CA GLU A 97 -24.23 -6.87 -4.94
C GLU A 97 -24.28 -7.27 -6.42
N LYS A 98 -25.08 -6.58 -7.24
CA LYS A 98 -25.16 -6.82 -8.68
C LYS A 98 -23.81 -6.69 -9.40
N ASP A 99 -22.94 -5.77 -8.94
CA ASP A 99 -21.64 -5.53 -9.53
C ASP A 99 -20.63 -6.60 -9.05
N LEU A 100 -20.74 -7.04 -7.79
CA LEU A 100 -19.96 -8.13 -7.22
C LEU A 100 -20.27 -9.47 -7.87
N ASN A 101 -21.55 -9.72 -8.17
CA ASN A 101 -22.01 -10.97 -8.80
C ASN A 101 -21.43 -11.17 -10.20
N LEU A 102 -20.99 -10.13 -10.91
CA LEU A 102 -20.31 -10.25 -12.21
C LEU A 102 -18.99 -11.03 -12.16
N VAL A 103 -18.33 -11.01 -11.00
CA VAL A 103 -17.00 -11.61 -10.76
C VAL A 103 -16.96 -12.43 -9.47
N LYS A 104 -18.11 -12.98 -9.08
CA LYS A 104 -18.30 -13.65 -7.80
C LYS A 104 -17.35 -14.82 -7.59
N GLU A 105 -17.23 -15.69 -8.60
CA GLU A 105 -16.40 -16.90 -8.50
C GLU A 105 -14.93 -16.57 -8.27
N GLU A 106 -14.44 -15.57 -9.01
CA GLU A 106 -13.06 -15.12 -8.87
C GLU A 106 -12.80 -14.45 -7.50
N LEU A 107 -13.76 -13.67 -7.00
CA LEU A 107 -13.65 -13.07 -5.67
C LEU A 107 -13.70 -14.14 -4.57
N GLN A 108 -14.55 -15.15 -4.69
CA GLN A 108 -14.64 -16.27 -3.74
C GLN A 108 -13.36 -17.12 -3.72
N ALA A 109 -12.64 -17.18 -4.83
CA ALA A 109 -11.36 -17.88 -4.92
C ALA A 109 -10.23 -17.17 -4.18
N ILE A 110 -10.34 -15.86 -3.94
CA ILE A 110 -9.35 -15.09 -3.20
C ILE A 110 -9.64 -15.20 -1.71
N LYS A 111 -8.90 -16.08 -1.04
CA LYS A 111 -8.95 -16.27 0.41
C LYS A 111 -7.73 -15.64 1.06
N PRO A 112 -7.88 -14.91 2.17
CA PRO A 112 -6.76 -14.33 2.87
C PRO A 112 -5.87 -15.39 3.53
N MET A 113 -4.60 -15.06 3.68
CA MET A 113 -3.70 -15.71 4.62
C MET A 113 -3.83 -15.04 6.01
N PRO A 114 -3.49 -15.73 7.12
CA PRO A 114 -3.48 -15.12 8.44
C PRO A 114 -2.54 -13.92 8.49
N ALA A 115 -3.00 -12.78 9.00
CA ALA A 115 -2.22 -11.55 9.02
C ALA A 115 -1.19 -11.53 10.16
N ALA A 116 -0.05 -10.88 9.92
CA ALA A 116 0.78 -10.38 11.01
C ALA A 116 0.09 -9.14 11.59
N PHE A 117 -0.31 -9.22 12.84
CA PHE A 117 -1.10 -8.20 13.51
C PHE A 117 -0.69 -8.06 14.98
N ASP A 118 -0.77 -6.85 15.49
CA ASP A 118 -0.60 -6.58 16.91
C ASP A 118 -1.67 -5.56 17.34
N HIS A 119 -2.47 -5.98 18.29
CA HIS A 119 -3.57 -5.19 18.84
C HIS A 119 -3.11 -3.84 19.44
N ASN A 120 -1.87 -3.76 19.94
CA ASN A 120 -1.33 -2.51 20.46
C ASN A 120 -1.16 -1.43 19.37
N PHE A 121 -0.98 -1.83 18.12
CA PHE A 121 -0.85 -0.90 16.99
C PHE A 121 -2.18 -0.50 16.35
N ALA A 122 -3.25 -1.26 16.59
CA ALA A 122 -4.59 -0.95 16.08
C ALA A 122 -5.66 -1.47 17.06
N LYS A 123 -5.76 -0.83 18.22
CA LYS A 123 -6.54 -1.25 19.38
C LYS A 123 -8.05 -1.41 19.13
N ARG A 124 -8.59 -0.75 18.11
CA ARG A 124 -10.02 -0.81 17.76
C ARG A 124 -10.38 -1.97 16.83
N LEU A 125 -9.38 -2.69 16.32
CA LEU A 125 -9.61 -3.84 15.45
C LEU A 125 -9.60 -5.15 16.26
N ASN A 126 -10.58 -6.01 16.03
CA ASN A 126 -10.79 -7.25 16.78
C ASN A 126 -10.74 -8.49 15.89
N GLY A 127 -9.88 -8.50 14.87
CA GLY A 127 -9.67 -9.67 14.03
C GLY A 127 -8.87 -10.75 14.76
N THR A 128 -9.24 -12.01 14.52
CA THR A 128 -8.64 -13.18 15.17
C THR A 128 -7.87 -14.09 14.22
N TYR A 129 -7.97 -13.82 12.91
CA TYR A 129 -7.26 -14.59 11.88
C TYR A 129 -5.84 -14.04 11.70
N ILE A 130 -4.99 -14.34 12.69
CA ILE A 130 -3.65 -13.77 12.82
C ILE A 130 -2.59 -14.84 13.00
N LYS A 131 -1.38 -14.52 12.54
CA LYS A 131 -0.19 -15.34 12.75
C LYS A 131 0.19 -15.40 14.22
N GLN A 132 0.68 -16.56 14.65
CA GLN A 132 1.27 -16.72 15.96
C GLN A 132 2.79 -16.76 15.78
N ALA A 133 3.51 -15.90 16.48
CA ALA A 133 4.95 -15.81 16.46
C ALA A 133 5.48 -15.37 17.83
N ALA A 134 6.60 -15.92 18.25
CA ALA A 134 7.22 -15.55 19.53
C ALA A 134 7.95 -14.19 19.44
N THR A 135 8.44 -13.84 18.26
CA THR A 135 9.17 -12.60 18.03
C THR A 135 8.74 -11.91 16.72
N ARG A 136 9.05 -10.60 16.59
CA ARG A 136 8.88 -9.87 15.32
C ARG A 136 9.72 -10.49 14.20
N TRP A 137 10.85 -11.06 14.51
CA TRP A 137 11.69 -11.77 13.55
C TRP A 137 10.99 -13.02 13.01
N GLU A 138 10.45 -13.86 13.88
CA GLU A 138 9.68 -15.04 13.47
C GLU A 138 8.44 -14.65 12.66
N MET A 139 7.71 -13.61 13.10
CA MET A 139 6.57 -13.07 12.36
C MET A 139 6.96 -12.66 10.93
N MET A 140 8.07 -11.97 10.78
CA MET A 140 8.63 -11.57 9.49
C MET A 140 9.04 -12.77 8.64
N GLU A 141 9.68 -13.79 9.22
CA GLU A 141 10.04 -15.01 8.49
C GLU A 141 8.80 -15.78 7.98
N GLN A 142 7.73 -15.85 8.77
CA GLN A 142 6.46 -16.42 8.33
C GLN A 142 5.85 -15.65 7.15
N LEU A 143 5.98 -14.32 7.12
CA LEU A 143 5.54 -13.51 5.98
C LEU A 143 6.38 -13.78 4.73
N ARG A 144 7.70 -13.97 4.88
CA ARG A 144 8.57 -14.34 3.77
C ARG A 144 8.18 -15.70 3.18
N GLU A 145 7.88 -16.65 4.04
CA GLU A 145 7.39 -17.97 3.62
C GLU A 145 6.09 -17.86 2.82
N ASP A 146 5.12 -17.05 3.30
CA ASP A 146 3.87 -16.82 2.58
C ASP A 146 4.11 -16.24 1.17
N ILE A 147 5.02 -15.26 1.06
CA ILE A 147 5.37 -14.64 -0.23
C ILE A 147 5.95 -15.70 -1.20
N ARG A 148 6.89 -16.52 -0.73
CA ARG A 148 7.48 -17.60 -1.53
C ARG A 148 6.45 -18.63 -1.96
N ASN A 149 5.61 -19.08 -1.02
CA ASN A 149 4.58 -20.07 -1.27
C ASN A 149 3.52 -19.55 -2.26
N PHE A 150 3.08 -18.29 -2.10
CA PHE A 150 2.14 -17.68 -3.05
C PHE A 150 2.75 -17.56 -4.44
N LYS A 151 4.00 -17.11 -4.53
CA LYS A 151 4.74 -17.00 -5.79
C LYS A 151 4.79 -18.33 -6.52
N ALA A 152 5.17 -19.40 -5.82
CA ALA A 152 5.29 -20.75 -6.38
C ALA A 152 3.93 -21.33 -6.78
N ALA A 153 2.93 -21.27 -5.88
CA ALA A 153 1.61 -21.85 -6.11
C ALA A 153 0.87 -21.23 -7.31
N ASN A 154 1.14 -19.95 -7.60
CA ASN A 154 0.48 -19.21 -8.68
C ASN A 154 1.37 -19.03 -9.93
N ASN A 155 2.55 -19.62 -9.96
CA ASN A 155 3.53 -19.46 -11.04
C ASN A 155 3.80 -17.97 -11.35
N CYS A 156 3.96 -17.15 -10.32
CA CYS A 156 4.27 -15.74 -10.49
C CYS A 156 5.78 -15.56 -10.72
N GLU A 157 6.17 -14.80 -11.73
CA GLU A 157 7.57 -14.42 -11.93
C GLU A 157 7.99 -13.31 -10.96
N ARG A 158 7.04 -12.44 -10.63
CA ARG A 158 7.25 -11.26 -9.79
C ARG A 158 6.15 -11.15 -8.75
N ILE A 159 6.50 -10.53 -7.61
CA ILE A 159 5.56 -10.17 -6.56
C ILE A 159 5.68 -8.67 -6.30
N ALA A 160 4.58 -8.04 -5.96
CA ALA A 160 4.52 -6.73 -5.32
C ALA A 160 3.64 -6.85 -4.06
N VAL A 161 4.05 -6.20 -2.99
CA VAL A 161 3.29 -6.17 -1.73
C VAL A 161 2.72 -4.78 -1.52
N LEU A 162 1.41 -4.70 -1.34
CA LEU A 162 0.66 -3.47 -1.12
C LEU A 162 0.04 -3.46 0.27
N TRP A 163 0.38 -2.49 1.08
CA TRP A 163 -0.34 -2.24 2.33
C TRP A 163 -1.59 -1.37 2.05
N ALA A 164 -2.76 -1.95 2.22
CA ALA A 164 -4.06 -1.29 2.17
C ALA A 164 -4.88 -1.52 3.45
N ALA A 165 -4.22 -2.03 4.50
CA ALA A 165 -4.80 -2.20 5.82
C ALA A 165 -4.85 -0.88 6.59
N SER A 166 -5.43 -0.92 7.78
CA SER A 166 -5.65 0.24 8.63
C SER A 166 -4.36 0.92 9.08
N THR A 167 -4.51 2.17 9.51
CA THR A 167 -3.43 2.99 10.06
C THR A 167 -2.99 2.46 11.42
N GLU A 168 -1.69 2.22 11.58
CA GLU A 168 -1.07 1.90 12.87
C GLU A 168 -0.84 3.15 13.72
N ILE A 169 -0.65 2.97 15.03
CA ILE A 169 -0.29 4.08 15.94
C ILE A 169 1.00 4.77 15.48
N TYR A 170 1.14 6.03 15.88
CA TYR A 170 2.36 6.78 15.62
C TYR A 170 3.51 6.29 16.49
N VAL A 171 4.58 5.84 15.86
CA VAL A 171 5.85 5.51 16.50
C VAL A 171 6.89 6.50 16.02
N PRO A 172 7.43 7.38 16.89
CA PRO A 172 8.50 8.29 16.51
C PRO A 172 9.77 7.52 16.11
N LEU A 173 10.59 8.12 15.25
CA LEU A 173 11.89 7.57 14.91
C LEU A 173 12.75 7.44 16.18
N CYS A 174 13.42 6.31 16.31
CA CYS A 174 14.30 5.98 17.43
C CYS A 174 15.54 5.24 16.92
N LYS A 175 16.48 4.94 17.81
CA LYS A 175 17.75 4.29 17.47
C LYS A 175 17.59 2.96 16.73
N GLU A 176 16.52 2.22 17.00
CA GLU A 176 16.19 0.94 16.35
C GLU A 176 15.83 1.12 14.87
N HIS A 177 15.50 2.35 14.46
CA HIS A 177 15.12 2.67 13.07
C HIS A 177 16.27 3.30 12.25
N GLU A 178 17.43 3.58 12.88
CA GLU A 178 18.53 4.31 12.25
C GLU A 178 19.35 3.49 11.26
N SER A 179 19.43 2.17 11.44
CA SER A 179 20.17 1.28 10.57
C SER A 179 19.51 -0.09 10.43
N LEU A 180 19.80 -0.79 9.34
CA LEU A 180 19.31 -2.14 9.13
C LEU A 180 19.72 -3.09 10.28
N ALA A 181 20.97 -3.01 10.75
CA ALA A 181 21.44 -3.84 11.84
C ALA A 181 20.66 -3.62 13.14
N ALA A 182 20.40 -2.35 13.50
CA ALA A 182 19.62 -2.01 14.69
C ALA A 182 18.18 -2.49 14.59
N LEU A 183 17.56 -2.36 13.39
CA LEU A 183 16.22 -2.88 13.12
C LEU A 183 16.15 -4.41 13.31
N GLU A 184 17.11 -5.14 12.75
CA GLU A 184 17.16 -6.60 12.86
C GLU A 184 17.36 -7.07 14.31
N GLU A 185 18.23 -6.40 15.06
CA GLU A 185 18.41 -6.68 16.50
C GLU A 185 17.11 -6.46 17.28
N ALA A 186 16.42 -5.34 17.02
CA ALA A 186 15.15 -5.02 17.67
C ALA A 186 14.04 -6.03 17.34
N MET A 187 13.99 -6.51 16.08
CA MET A 187 13.07 -7.58 15.67
C MET A 187 13.36 -8.91 16.37
N LYS A 188 14.63 -9.29 16.48
CA LYS A 188 15.09 -10.51 17.18
C LYS A 188 14.87 -10.43 18.69
N ALA A 189 15.08 -9.25 19.27
CA ALA A 189 14.82 -8.97 20.68
C ALA A 189 13.31 -8.83 21.01
N ASN A 190 12.45 -8.92 19.99
CA ASN A 190 11.02 -8.73 20.09
C ASN A 190 10.61 -7.38 20.72
N ASN A 191 11.25 -6.29 20.31
CA ASN A 191 10.89 -4.95 20.76
C ASN A 191 9.57 -4.51 20.10
N THR A 192 8.46 -4.93 20.70
CA THR A 192 7.10 -4.70 20.19
C THR A 192 6.61 -3.27 20.35
N GLU A 193 7.33 -2.42 21.08
CA GLU A 193 6.94 -1.02 21.26
C GLU A 193 7.28 -0.16 20.04
N VAL A 194 8.36 -0.49 19.33
CA VAL A 194 8.88 0.31 18.21
C VAL A 194 8.87 -0.43 16.87
N ILE A 195 8.77 -1.77 16.88
CA ILE A 195 8.68 -2.58 15.65
C ILE A 195 7.22 -2.89 15.34
N SER A 196 6.65 -2.18 14.40
CA SER A 196 5.26 -2.36 13.98
C SER A 196 5.09 -3.58 13.07
N PRO A 197 3.87 -4.15 12.97
CA PRO A 197 3.54 -5.14 11.95
C PRO A 197 3.85 -4.69 10.52
N SER A 198 3.58 -3.43 10.17
CA SER A 198 3.88 -2.92 8.83
C SER A 198 5.38 -2.93 8.51
N MET A 199 6.26 -2.75 9.49
CA MET A 199 7.71 -2.91 9.32
C MET A 199 8.08 -4.36 9.00
N CYS A 200 7.41 -5.35 9.64
CA CYS A 200 7.63 -6.77 9.34
C CYS A 200 7.24 -7.12 7.90
N TYR A 201 6.10 -6.60 7.41
CA TYR A 201 5.69 -6.78 6.00
C TYR A 201 6.65 -6.11 5.02
N ALA A 202 7.05 -4.87 5.30
CA ALA A 202 8.01 -4.16 4.44
C ALA A 202 9.34 -4.90 4.36
N TYR A 203 9.88 -5.33 5.50
CA TYR A 203 11.11 -6.11 5.55
C TYR A 203 10.97 -7.43 4.77
N ALA A 204 9.91 -8.19 5.02
CA ALA A 204 9.66 -9.46 4.34
C ALA A 204 9.56 -9.31 2.82
N ALA A 205 8.85 -8.29 2.35
CA ALA A 205 8.74 -7.99 0.94
C ALA A 205 10.10 -7.69 0.32
N ILE A 206 10.86 -6.77 0.91
CA ILE A 206 12.19 -6.37 0.42
C ILE A 206 13.15 -7.57 0.40
N ALA A 207 13.14 -8.40 1.46
CA ALA A 207 13.97 -9.60 1.56
C ALA A 207 13.68 -10.63 0.45
N GLU A 208 12.44 -10.72 -0.02
CA GLU A 208 12.01 -11.61 -1.10
C GLU A 208 12.08 -10.93 -2.49
N GLY A 209 12.69 -9.76 -2.60
CA GLY A 209 12.84 -9.03 -3.86
C GLY A 209 11.53 -8.44 -4.38
N ALA A 210 10.52 -8.32 -3.54
CA ALA A 210 9.21 -7.78 -3.88
C ALA A 210 9.13 -6.29 -3.51
N PRO A 211 8.81 -5.39 -4.46
CA PRO A 211 8.48 -4.01 -4.15
C PRO A 211 7.42 -3.89 -3.06
N PHE A 212 7.62 -2.95 -2.12
CA PHE A 212 6.65 -2.68 -1.07
C PHE A 212 6.03 -1.29 -1.25
N ILE A 213 4.70 -1.25 -1.28
CA ILE A 213 3.91 -0.02 -1.47
C ILE A 213 3.09 0.24 -0.21
N MET A 214 3.37 1.34 0.48
CA MET A 214 2.62 1.78 1.66
C MET A 214 1.44 2.67 1.23
N GLY A 215 0.25 2.08 1.14
CA GLY A 215 -0.99 2.79 0.79
C GLY A 215 -1.66 3.51 1.96
N ALA A 216 -1.27 3.21 3.20
CA ALA A 216 -1.72 3.89 4.42
C ALA A 216 -0.70 4.95 4.89
N PRO A 217 -1.04 5.79 5.88
CA PRO A 217 -0.13 6.82 6.38
C PRO A 217 0.99 6.32 7.29
N ASN A 218 1.15 5.01 7.51
CA ASN A 218 2.17 4.44 8.38
C ASN A 218 3.59 4.84 7.94
N LEU A 219 4.47 5.06 8.90
CA LEU A 219 5.81 5.62 8.68
C LEU A 219 6.90 4.55 8.43
N CYS A 220 6.53 3.28 8.28
CA CYS A 220 7.51 2.18 8.20
C CYS A 220 8.50 2.32 7.04
N VAL A 221 8.09 2.90 5.90
CA VAL A 221 8.97 3.14 4.74
C VAL A 221 9.77 4.44 4.81
N ASP A 222 9.56 5.25 5.85
CA ASP A 222 10.28 6.52 6.03
C ASP A 222 11.53 6.35 6.93
N THR A 223 11.76 5.14 7.45
CA THR A 223 12.90 4.88 8.36
C THR A 223 14.21 4.73 7.59
N PRO A 224 15.34 5.27 8.11
CA PRO A 224 16.65 5.06 7.50
C PRO A 224 16.99 3.59 7.27
N ALA A 225 16.65 2.71 8.23
CA ALA A 225 16.86 1.27 8.12
C ALA A 225 16.18 0.64 6.88
N MET A 226 14.93 1.01 6.59
CA MET A 226 14.22 0.50 5.41
C MET A 226 14.79 1.05 4.11
N TRP A 227 15.26 2.28 4.11
CA TRP A 227 15.94 2.87 2.96
C TRP A 227 17.30 2.21 2.69
N GLU A 228 18.06 1.93 3.75
CA GLU A 228 19.31 1.16 3.66
C GLU A 228 19.03 -0.21 3.06
N PHE A 229 18.03 -0.93 3.59
CA PHE A 229 17.67 -2.28 3.15
C PHE A 229 17.17 -2.31 1.69
N SER A 230 16.28 -1.39 1.33
CA SER A 230 15.78 -1.23 -0.05
C SER A 230 16.94 -1.03 -1.04
N LYS A 231 17.89 -0.14 -0.73
CA LYS A 231 19.08 0.10 -1.56
C LYS A 231 19.99 -1.12 -1.65
N LYS A 232 20.25 -1.79 -0.50
CA LYS A 232 21.09 -2.98 -0.43
C LYS A 232 20.52 -4.12 -1.29
N MET A 233 19.21 -4.32 -1.26
CA MET A 233 18.53 -5.37 -2.03
C MET A 233 18.18 -4.94 -3.46
N ASN A 234 18.36 -3.67 -3.81
CA ASN A 234 17.93 -3.07 -5.07
C ASN A 234 16.42 -3.30 -5.33
N VAL A 235 15.60 -3.16 -4.30
CA VAL A 235 14.15 -3.35 -4.34
C VAL A 235 13.47 -2.02 -4.06
N PRO A 236 12.61 -1.50 -4.94
CA PRO A 236 11.95 -0.22 -4.72
C PRO A 236 10.90 -0.30 -3.61
N ILE A 237 10.83 0.77 -2.82
CA ILE A 237 9.74 1.02 -1.88
C ILE A 237 9.03 2.30 -2.25
N SER A 238 7.74 2.40 -1.98
CA SER A 238 6.92 3.56 -2.30
C SER A 238 5.93 3.84 -1.18
N GLY A 239 5.59 5.08 -1.00
CA GLY A 239 4.59 5.54 -0.04
C GLY A 239 4.70 7.04 0.16
N LYS A 240 3.97 7.58 1.05
CA LYS A 240 2.96 6.87 1.87
C LYS A 240 1.60 7.50 1.61
N ASP A 241 0.55 6.80 2.04
CA ASP A 241 -0.84 7.24 1.97
C ASP A 241 -1.38 7.41 0.53
N PHE A 242 -2.50 6.81 0.23
CA PHE A 242 -3.18 7.04 -1.05
C PHE A 242 -3.60 8.50 -1.17
N LYS A 243 -3.28 9.14 -2.31
CA LYS A 243 -3.53 10.56 -2.56
C LYS A 243 -4.98 10.79 -2.97
N SER A 244 -5.87 10.86 -1.97
CA SER A 244 -7.29 11.15 -2.14
C SER A 244 -7.74 12.27 -1.18
N GLY A 245 -8.94 12.79 -1.34
CA GLY A 245 -9.52 13.81 -0.47
C GLY A 245 -8.60 15.03 -0.30
N GLN A 246 -8.35 15.43 0.94
CA GLN A 246 -7.55 16.63 1.23
C GLN A 246 -6.11 16.56 0.73
N THR A 247 -5.51 15.36 0.70
CA THR A 247 -4.14 15.21 0.22
C THR A 247 -4.06 15.46 -1.28
N LEU A 248 -5.05 14.99 -2.05
CA LEU A 248 -5.18 15.30 -3.47
C LEU A 248 -5.30 16.82 -3.68
N MET A 249 -6.15 17.49 -2.91
CA MET A 249 -6.29 18.96 -2.97
C MET A 249 -4.97 19.68 -2.67
N LYS A 250 -4.23 19.22 -1.67
CA LYS A 250 -2.89 19.77 -1.34
C LYS A 250 -1.92 19.63 -2.50
N THR A 251 -1.87 18.46 -3.15
CA THR A 251 -0.97 18.22 -4.28
C THR A 251 -1.31 19.02 -5.53
N VAL A 252 -2.53 19.49 -5.67
CA VAL A 252 -2.96 20.39 -6.77
C VAL A 252 -2.72 21.87 -6.42
N LEU A 253 -3.12 22.30 -5.23
CA LEU A 253 -3.09 23.72 -4.84
C LEU A 253 -1.70 24.18 -4.41
N ALA A 254 -0.94 23.38 -3.66
CA ALA A 254 0.36 23.81 -3.14
C ALA A 254 1.37 24.15 -4.25
N PRO A 255 1.52 23.37 -5.34
CA PRO A 255 2.36 23.78 -6.46
C PRO A 255 1.91 25.08 -7.12
N MET A 256 0.60 25.29 -7.24
CA MET A 256 0.04 26.55 -7.77
C MET A 256 0.45 27.73 -6.90
N PHE A 257 0.31 27.63 -5.57
CA PHE A 257 0.73 28.69 -4.65
C PHE A 257 2.24 28.94 -4.71
N LYS A 258 3.05 27.85 -4.72
CA LYS A 258 4.50 27.94 -4.83
C LYS A 258 4.95 28.67 -6.09
N THR A 259 4.36 28.37 -7.27
CA THR A 259 4.72 29.04 -8.53
C THR A 259 4.34 30.54 -8.56
N ARG A 260 3.41 30.94 -7.71
CA ARG A 260 3.01 32.35 -7.55
C ARG A 260 3.68 33.03 -6.37
N MET A 261 4.62 32.39 -5.69
CA MET A 261 5.30 32.87 -4.48
C MET A 261 4.32 33.29 -3.37
N LEU A 262 3.21 32.55 -3.25
CA LEU A 262 2.20 32.74 -2.22
C LEU A 262 2.45 31.80 -1.06
N GLY A 263 2.57 32.34 0.16
CA GLY A 263 2.66 31.55 1.38
C GLY A 263 1.30 30.97 1.79
N VAL A 264 1.33 29.89 2.56
CA VAL A 264 0.15 29.28 3.17
C VAL A 264 0.27 29.40 4.69
N SER A 265 -0.59 30.21 5.30
CA SER A 265 -0.61 30.45 6.75
C SER A 265 -1.38 29.36 7.52
N GLY A 266 -2.18 28.57 6.86
CA GLY A 266 -2.92 27.48 7.47
C GLY A 266 -3.69 26.66 6.45
N TRP A 267 -3.94 25.38 6.80
CA TRP A 267 -4.78 24.48 6.02
C TRP A 267 -5.76 23.76 6.94
N PHE A 268 -7.04 23.95 6.68
CA PHE A 268 -8.12 23.27 7.38
C PHE A 268 -8.89 22.37 6.43
N SER A 269 -9.14 21.14 6.84
CA SER A 269 -10.02 20.22 6.13
C SER A 269 -10.59 19.18 7.09
N THR A 270 -11.81 18.75 6.83
CA THR A 270 -12.46 17.65 7.53
C THR A 270 -12.20 16.34 6.82
N ASN A 271 -12.15 15.25 7.59
CA ASN A 271 -12.12 13.90 7.05
C ASN A 271 -13.52 13.31 7.11
N ILE A 272 -13.97 12.74 5.99
CA ILE A 272 -15.11 11.83 5.98
C ILE A 272 -14.54 10.42 6.02
N LEU A 273 -14.79 9.72 7.11
CA LEU A 273 -14.27 8.39 7.38
C LEU A 273 -15.41 7.39 7.29
N GLY A 274 -15.12 6.21 6.78
CA GLY A 274 -16.07 5.13 6.68
C GLY A 274 -15.43 3.78 6.99
N ASN A 275 -16.25 2.75 7.11
CA ASN A 275 -15.84 1.41 7.44
C ASN A 275 -14.97 1.36 8.73
N ARG A 276 -14.10 0.35 8.83
CA ARG A 276 -13.20 0.19 9.98
C ARG A 276 -12.15 1.31 10.12
N ASP A 277 -11.87 2.07 9.06
CA ASP A 277 -10.95 3.23 9.14
C ASP A 277 -11.49 4.31 10.08
N GLY A 278 -12.82 4.50 10.11
CA GLY A 278 -13.47 5.39 11.07
C GLY A 278 -13.25 4.94 12.52
N GLU A 279 -13.41 3.66 12.81
CA GLU A 279 -13.20 3.09 14.14
C GLU A 279 -11.74 3.23 14.60
N VAL A 280 -10.79 2.91 13.71
CA VAL A 280 -9.35 2.98 14.01
C VAL A 280 -8.91 4.41 14.28
N LEU A 281 -9.36 5.38 13.48
CA LEU A 281 -8.94 6.78 13.59
C LEU A 281 -9.67 7.55 14.70
N ASP A 282 -10.66 6.96 15.35
CA ASP A 282 -11.19 7.46 16.63
C ASP A 282 -10.16 7.35 17.77
N GLN A 283 -9.12 6.55 17.59
CA GLN A 283 -7.99 6.44 18.49
C GLN A 283 -6.97 7.56 18.21
N PRO A 284 -6.66 8.45 19.18
CA PRO A 284 -5.76 9.60 18.97
C PRO A 284 -4.36 9.22 18.45
N GLU A 285 -3.81 8.10 18.92
CA GLU A 285 -2.47 7.63 18.53
C GLU A 285 -2.42 7.22 17.04
N ASN A 286 -3.47 6.57 16.53
CA ASN A 286 -3.59 6.22 15.12
C ASN A 286 -3.90 7.47 14.27
N PHE A 287 -4.75 8.37 14.79
CA PHE A 287 -5.02 9.64 14.13
C PHE A 287 -3.75 10.49 13.98
N LYS A 288 -2.85 10.48 14.96
CA LYS A 288 -1.56 11.18 14.91
C LYS A 288 -0.70 10.75 13.73
N THR A 289 -0.64 9.46 13.43
CA THR A 289 0.08 8.95 12.25
C THR A 289 -0.47 9.57 10.97
N LYS A 290 -1.79 9.63 10.84
CA LYS A 290 -2.45 10.23 9.67
C LYS A 290 -2.23 11.73 9.59
N GLU A 291 -2.26 12.43 10.71
CA GLU A 291 -1.98 13.86 10.81
C GLU A 291 -0.56 14.17 10.31
N VAL A 292 0.46 13.53 10.87
CA VAL A 292 1.86 13.70 10.47
C VAL A 292 2.05 13.44 8.97
N SER A 293 1.49 12.34 8.45
CA SER A 293 1.58 12.02 7.03
C SER A 293 0.95 13.09 6.14
N LYS A 294 -0.22 13.60 6.50
CA LYS A 294 -0.96 14.58 5.68
C LYS A 294 -0.41 16.00 5.77
N LEU A 295 0.17 16.40 6.90
CA LEU A 295 0.79 17.71 7.06
C LEU A 295 2.10 17.78 6.27
N SER A 296 2.93 16.77 6.30
CA SER A 296 4.22 16.72 5.60
C SER A 296 4.14 16.98 4.09
N VAL A 297 2.97 16.79 3.47
CA VAL A 297 2.79 17.05 2.04
C VAL A 297 3.00 18.52 1.68
N ILE A 298 2.52 19.43 2.50
CA ILE A 298 2.68 20.88 2.28
C ILE A 298 4.16 21.26 2.42
N ASP A 299 4.81 20.82 3.49
CA ASP A 299 6.23 21.12 3.76
C ASP A 299 7.13 20.57 2.63
N ASN A 300 6.87 19.34 2.17
CA ASN A 300 7.62 18.75 1.07
C ASN A 300 7.44 19.49 -0.28
N ILE A 301 6.29 20.12 -0.51
CA ILE A 301 6.05 20.88 -1.74
C ILE A 301 6.62 22.29 -1.65
N PHE A 302 6.39 22.99 -0.53
CA PHE A 302 6.85 24.35 -0.35
C PHE A 302 8.34 24.43 -0.06
N GLU A 303 8.91 23.43 0.61
CA GLU A 303 10.32 23.39 1.01
C GLU A 303 10.72 24.71 1.75
N PRO A 304 10.04 25.06 2.86
CA PRO A 304 10.23 26.36 3.51
C PRO A 304 11.68 26.64 3.88
N GLU A 305 12.43 25.61 4.27
CA GLU A 305 13.87 25.73 4.61
C GLU A 305 14.75 26.22 3.45
N LYS A 306 14.26 26.12 2.20
CA LYS A 306 14.99 26.61 1.03
C LYS A 306 14.60 28.00 0.57
N TYR A 307 13.40 28.44 0.93
CA TYR A 307 12.78 29.65 0.36
C TYR A 307 12.32 30.67 1.39
N LEU A 308 12.30 30.32 2.67
CA LEU A 308 11.93 31.20 3.78
C LEU A 308 13.12 31.24 4.75
N ASP A 309 13.78 32.39 4.85
CA ASP A 309 14.75 32.69 5.89
C ASP A 309 14.03 33.06 7.20
#